data_ea97bed2a0300db1d31f76ac1a8c612c
#
_entry.id   ea97bed2a0300db1d31f76ac1a8c612c
#
_cell.length_a   1.000
_cell.length_b   1.000
_cell.length_c   1.000
_cell.angle_alpha   90.00
_cell.angle_beta   90.00
_cell.angle_gamma   90.00
#
_symmetry.space_group_name_H-M   'P 1'
#
loop_
_entity.id
_entity.type
_entity.pdbx_description
1 polymer ?
#
loop_
_entity_poly.entity_id
_entity_poly.type
_entity_poly.pdbx_seq_one_letter_code
_entity_poly.pdbx_strand_id
1 'polypeptide(L)'
;QYKSGMVPWEEVTRANLNLLEFRRNNAGSLKEAIAVQKELVKYLEQLFRDAEKAYASSVGDKMMVLKGRDAWLAAKCTLLSMESRLGGEGK
;
A
#
# COMPACT_ATOMS: atom_id res chain seq x y z
N GLN A 1 -9.16 -24.02 1.34
CA GLN A 1 -9.55 -24.29 2.67
C GLN A 1 -9.14 -23.21 3.63
N TYR A 2 -10.08 -22.58 4.24
CA TYR A 2 -9.80 -21.38 5.02
C TYR A 2 -10.23 -21.59 6.46
N LYS A 3 -9.42 -22.31 7.16
CA LYS A 3 -9.81 -22.83 8.46
C LYS A 3 -9.76 -21.83 9.57
N SER A 4 -8.91 -20.86 9.47
CA SER A 4 -8.72 -19.92 10.57
C SER A 4 -9.63 -18.71 10.46
N GLY A 5 -10.56 -18.72 9.52
CA GLY A 5 -11.42 -17.58 9.33
C GLY A 5 -10.77 -16.44 8.58
N MET A 6 -9.49 -16.56 8.25
CA MET A 6 -8.82 -15.55 7.48
C MET A 6 -9.19 -15.69 6.01
N VAL A 7 -9.63 -14.61 5.38
CA VAL A 7 -9.98 -14.67 3.98
C VAL A 7 -8.72 -14.65 3.12
N PRO A 8 -8.76 -15.35 1.96
CA PRO A 8 -7.57 -15.47 1.12
C PRO A 8 -6.99 -14.13 0.69
N TRP A 9 -7.85 -13.16 0.40
CA TRP A 9 -7.34 -11.88 -0.09
C TRP A 9 -6.55 -11.13 0.98
N GLU A 10 -6.88 -11.36 2.26
CA GLU A 10 -6.11 -10.73 3.34
C GLU A 10 -4.68 -11.26 3.39
N GLU A 11 -4.54 -12.58 3.19
CA GLU A 11 -3.21 -13.18 3.15
C GLU A 11 -2.42 -12.70 1.95
N VAL A 12 -3.07 -12.66 0.79
CA VAL A 12 -2.42 -12.20 -0.44
C VAL A 12 -2.02 -10.74 -0.30
N THR A 13 -2.90 -9.93 0.28
CA THR A 13 -2.63 -8.51 0.48
C THR A 13 -1.40 -8.32 1.37
N ARG A 14 -1.35 -9.06 2.47
CA ARG A 14 -0.22 -8.95 3.39
C ARG A 14 1.08 -9.38 2.72
N ALA A 15 1.03 -10.47 1.97
CA ALA A 15 2.20 -10.96 1.25
C ALA A 15 2.68 -9.94 0.23
N ASN A 16 1.76 -9.34 -0.51
CA ASN A 16 2.12 -8.34 -1.50
C ASN A 16 2.73 -7.10 -0.87
N LEU A 17 2.15 -6.64 0.24
CA LEU A 17 2.69 -5.48 0.95
C LEU A 17 4.09 -5.78 1.48
N ASN A 18 4.27 -6.96 2.06
CA ASN A 18 5.58 -7.36 2.57
C ASN A 18 6.61 -7.43 1.45
N LEU A 19 6.21 -7.96 0.29
CA LEU A 19 7.11 -8.05 -0.84
C LEU A 19 7.52 -6.67 -1.34
N LEU A 20 6.56 -5.76 -1.47
CA LEU A 20 6.85 -4.41 -1.94
C LEU A 20 7.75 -3.67 -0.95
N GLU A 21 7.47 -3.81 0.34
CA GLU A 21 8.31 -3.18 1.35
C GLU A 21 9.73 -3.78 1.33
N PHE A 22 9.83 -5.09 1.15
CA PHE A 22 11.12 -5.73 1.05
C PHE A 22 11.90 -5.20 -0.16
N ARG A 23 11.24 -5.12 -1.30
CA ARG A 23 11.87 -4.61 -2.52
C ARG A 23 12.33 -3.17 -2.33
N ARG A 24 11.48 -2.34 -1.69
CA ARG A 24 11.85 -0.95 -1.43
C ARG A 24 13.07 -0.85 -0.53
N ASN A 25 13.08 -1.63 0.56
CA ASN A 25 14.17 -1.57 1.53
C ASN A 25 15.46 -2.12 0.99
N ASN A 26 15.39 -2.95 -0.05
CA ASN A 26 16.56 -3.56 -0.65
C ASN A 26 16.89 -2.97 -2.03
N ALA A 27 16.29 -1.84 -2.37
CA ALA A 27 16.54 -1.19 -3.64
C ALA A 27 17.98 -0.67 -3.69
N GLY A 28 18.58 -0.70 -4.86
CA GLY A 28 19.96 -0.29 -5.03
C GLY A 28 20.18 1.20 -5.02
N SER A 29 19.10 1.98 -5.15
CA SER A 29 19.19 3.43 -5.16
C SER A 29 17.90 4.03 -4.67
N LEU A 30 17.95 5.31 -4.30
CA LEU A 30 16.76 6.03 -3.90
C LEU A 30 15.74 6.07 -5.04
N LYS A 31 16.23 6.24 -6.26
CA LYS A 31 15.35 6.28 -7.43
C LYS A 31 14.58 4.99 -7.59
N GLU A 32 15.25 3.86 -7.40
CA GLU A 32 14.58 2.56 -7.45
C GLU A 32 13.60 2.40 -6.30
N ALA A 33 13.98 2.84 -5.11
CA ALA A 33 13.10 2.76 -3.95
C ALA A 33 11.84 3.58 -4.19
N ILE A 34 11.95 4.73 -4.82
CA ILE A 34 10.80 5.56 -5.16
C ILE A 34 9.89 4.85 -6.14
N ALA A 35 10.46 4.16 -7.13
CA ALA A 35 9.64 3.42 -8.09
C ALA A 35 8.81 2.36 -7.39
N VAL A 36 9.43 1.63 -6.45
CA VAL A 36 8.70 0.62 -5.68
C VAL A 36 7.64 1.27 -4.79
N GLN A 37 7.99 2.42 -4.18
CA GLN A 37 7.02 3.11 -3.32
C GLN A 37 5.80 3.57 -4.12
N LYS A 38 6.00 3.97 -5.37
CA LYS A 38 4.87 4.33 -6.23
C LYS A 38 3.96 3.14 -6.47
N GLU A 39 4.54 1.96 -6.67
CA GLU A 39 3.73 0.74 -6.81
C GLU A 39 2.94 0.47 -5.54
N LEU A 40 3.57 0.67 -4.39
CA LEU A 40 2.92 0.46 -3.11
C LEU A 40 1.73 1.41 -2.95
N VAL A 41 1.92 2.68 -3.29
CA VAL A 41 0.85 3.67 -3.22
C VAL A 41 -0.33 3.26 -4.11
N LYS A 42 -0.05 2.84 -5.34
CA LYS A 42 -1.11 2.42 -6.26
C LYS A 42 -1.85 1.20 -5.73
N TYR A 43 -1.13 0.26 -5.18
CA TYR A 43 -1.73 -0.95 -4.65
C TYR A 43 -2.65 -0.62 -3.48
N LEU A 44 -2.20 0.22 -2.57
CA LEU A 44 -3.01 0.61 -1.41
C LEU A 44 -4.23 1.45 -1.83
N GLU A 45 -4.06 2.30 -2.83
CA GLU A 45 -5.20 3.06 -3.36
C GLU A 45 -6.27 2.12 -3.90
N GLN A 46 -5.86 1.09 -4.63
CA GLN A 46 -6.81 0.14 -5.19
C GLN A 46 -7.55 -0.61 -4.09
N LEU A 47 -6.83 -1.02 -3.05
CA LEU A 47 -7.45 -1.69 -1.91
C LEU A 47 -8.47 -0.79 -1.22
N PHE A 48 -8.13 0.49 -1.08
CA PHE A 48 -9.04 1.46 -0.47
C PHE A 48 -10.32 1.60 -1.31
N ARG A 49 -10.17 1.71 -2.63
CA ARG A 49 -11.34 1.87 -3.50
C ARG A 49 -12.18 0.61 -3.52
N ASP A 50 -11.56 -0.55 -3.46
CA ASP A 50 -12.30 -1.81 -3.39
C ASP A 50 -13.08 -1.89 -2.08
N ALA A 51 -12.48 -1.44 -0.98
CA ALA A 51 -13.16 -1.42 0.31
C ALA A 51 -14.35 -0.46 0.29
N GLU A 52 -14.19 0.68 -0.37
CA GLU A 52 -15.29 1.64 -0.50
C GLU A 52 -16.46 1.03 -1.28
N LYS A 53 -16.16 0.32 -2.36
CA LYS A 53 -17.19 -0.32 -3.16
C LYS A 53 -17.91 -1.39 -2.37
N ALA A 54 -17.17 -2.18 -1.63
CA ALA A 54 -17.76 -3.22 -0.81
C ALA A 54 -18.66 -2.62 0.26
N TYR A 55 -18.22 -1.55 0.90
CA TYR A 55 -19.01 -0.89 1.92
C TYR A 55 -20.29 -0.30 1.32
N ALA A 56 -20.18 0.32 0.15
CA ALA A 56 -21.35 0.89 -0.52
C ALA A 56 -22.37 -0.19 -0.88
N SER A 57 -21.91 -1.40 -1.10
CA SER A 57 -22.80 -2.53 -1.43
C SER A 57 -23.28 -3.27 -0.18
N SER A 58 -22.99 -2.76 1.00
CA SER A 58 -23.38 -3.34 2.28
C SER A 58 -22.73 -4.69 2.56
N VAL A 59 -21.67 -5.02 1.84
CA VAL A 59 -20.91 -6.25 2.10
C VAL A 59 -19.55 -5.98 2.72
N GLY A 60 -19.19 -4.70 2.88
CA GLY A 60 -17.93 -4.33 3.44
C GLY A 60 -18.05 -3.76 4.83
N ASP A 61 -16.91 -3.49 5.43
CA ASP A 61 -16.79 -3.00 6.80
C ASP A 61 -16.21 -1.58 6.75
N LYS A 62 -16.85 -0.66 7.43
CA LYS A 62 -16.37 0.71 7.50
C LYS A 62 -14.94 0.79 8.02
N MET A 63 -14.59 -0.08 8.96
CA MET A 63 -13.24 -0.11 9.51
C MET A 63 -12.22 -0.42 8.42
N MET A 64 -12.55 -1.29 7.47
CA MET A 64 -11.64 -1.60 6.37
C MET A 64 -11.45 -0.39 5.46
N VAL A 65 -12.50 0.39 5.26
CA VAL A 65 -12.39 1.62 4.46
C VAL A 65 -11.44 2.59 5.15
N LEU A 66 -11.61 2.78 6.45
CA LEU A 66 -10.78 3.72 7.21
C LEU A 66 -9.33 3.25 7.26
N LYS A 67 -9.10 1.96 7.49
CA LYS A 67 -7.74 1.42 7.52
C LYS A 67 -7.08 1.53 6.15
N GLY A 68 -7.83 1.25 5.09
CA GLY A 68 -7.31 1.35 3.74
C GLY A 68 -6.91 2.78 3.40
N ARG A 69 -7.75 3.74 3.78
CA ARG A 69 -7.44 5.14 3.54
C ARG A 69 -6.18 5.57 4.30
N ASP A 70 -6.09 5.18 5.56
CA ASP A 70 -4.95 5.58 6.37
C ASP A 70 -3.65 4.99 5.83
N ALA A 71 -3.69 3.72 5.41
CA ALA A 71 -2.51 3.08 4.84
C ALA A 71 -2.09 3.76 3.53
N TRP A 72 -3.06 4.06 2.68
CA TRP A 72 -2.80 4.73 1.42
C TRP A 72 -2.18 6.12 1.64
N LEU A 73 -2.76 6.91 2.55
CA LEU A 73 -2.26 8.24 2.83
C LEU A 73 -0.87 8.19 3.44
N ALA A 74 -0.62 7.25 4.35
CA ALA A 74 0.70 7.08 4.93
C ALA A 74 1.75 6.76 3.86
N ALA A 75 1.38 5.88 2.92
CA ALA A 75 2.30 5.52 1.83
C ALA A 75 2.57 6.71 0.92
N LYS A 76 1.56 7.54 0.66
CA LYS A 76 1.74 8.75 -0.13
C LYS A 76 2.68 9.72 0.57
N CYS A 77 2.53 9.89 1.88
CA CYS A 77 3.43 10.76 2.64
C CYS A 77 4.87 10.26 2.55
N THR A 78 5.07 8.96 2.67
CA THR A 78 6.39 8.39 2.53
C THR A 78 6.96 8.65 1.14
N LEU A 79 6.13 8.48 0.10
CA LEU A 79 6.57 8.74 -1.27
C LEU A 79 7.01 10.19 -1.46
N LEU A 80 6.21 11.13 -0.96
CA LEU A 80 6.54 12.53 -1.08
C LEU A 80 7.84 12.87 -0.37
N SER A 81 8.04 12.27 0.80
CA SER A 81 9.29 12.46 1.54
C SER A 81 10.49 11.94 0.75
N MET A 82 10.34 10.77 0.13
CA MET A 82 11.41 10.18 -0.67
C MET A 82 11.71 11.02 -1.90
N GLU A 83 10.67 11.51 -2.56
CA GLU A 83 10.85 12.36 -3.74
C GLU A 83 11.54 13.69 -3.37
N SER A 84 11.20 14.23 -2.22
CA SER A 84 11.85 15.44 -1.73
C SER A 84 13.33 15.20 -1.49
N ARG A 85 13.68 14.04 -0.93
CA ARG A 85 15.09 13.70 -0.72
C ARG A 85 15.84 13.56 -2.04
N LEU A 86 15.20 12.94 -3.02
CA LEU A 86 15.82 12.79 -4.35
C LEU A 86 16.06 14.15 -4.96
N GLY A 87 15.09 15.06 -4.86
CA GLY A 87 15.26 16.42 -5.37
C GLY A 87 16.39 17.15 -4.70
N GLY A 88 16.51 16.97 -3.37
CA GLY A 88 17.61 17.57 -2.63
C GLY A 88 18.96 17.01 -3.04
N GLU A 89 19.02 15.70 -3.28
CA GLU A 89 20.26 15.08 -3.71
C GLU A 89 20.65 15.49 -5.13
N GLY A 90 19.66 15.80 -5.94
CA GLY A 90 19.91 16.21 -7.32
C GLY A 90 20.46 17.60 -7.47
N LYS A 91 20.54 18.32 -6.39
CA LYS A 91 21.12 19.67 -6.41
C LYS A 91 22.59 19.58 -6.06
#